data_75bc31684998afd91d3b7a87ac08c060
#
_entry.id   75bc31684998afd91d3b7a87ac08c060
#
_cell.length_a   1.000
_cell.length_b   1.000
_cell.length_c   1.000
_cell.angle_alpha   90.00
_cell.angle_beta   90.00
_cell.angle_gamma   90.00
#
_symmetry.space_group_name_H-M   'P 1'
#
loop_
_entity.id
_entity.type
_entity.pdbx_description
1 polymer ?
#
loop_
_entity_poly.entity_id
_entity_poly.type
_entity_poly.pdbx_seq_one_letter_code
_entity_poly.pdbx_strand_id
1 'polypeptide(L)'
;MKKVRLVAGLLLGITSMNAQSYEASLGLGALSTGSLKLEGMYHFDDNQSFNLELRTINSSIEGDSIAFDASFGGIVLSPEYITYFNSKGDDNEGVYLGTYLRFKTMSSNGYQETDGLVLVDADFSQLALGIGGNVGYHGAFDNGITVRVYAGLGYNFLNTISQTDGYESLLSAIYASPIHVRSGINIGYRF
;
A
#
# COMPACT_ATOMS: atom_id res chain seq x y z
N MET A 1 20.82 11.71 4.95
CA MET A 1 20.80 11.70 6.42
C MET A 1 19.69 12.53 7.07
N LYS A 2 19.16 13.61 6.45
CA LYS A 2 18.03 14.38 7.04
C LYS A 2 16.68 13.63 7.04
N LYS A 3 16.43 12.76 6.04
CA LYS A 3 15.18 11.98 5.93
C LYS A 3 15.01 10.89 7.00
N VAL A 4 16.11 10.29 7.48
CA VAL A 4 16.10 9.27 8.54
C VAL A 4 15.71 9.87 9.90
N ARG A 5 16.10 11.14 10.16
CA ARG A 5 15.77 11.82 11.42
C ARG A 5 14.29 12.19 11.54
N LEU A 6 13.61 12.42 10.43
CA LEU A 6 12.15 12.69 10.42
C LEU A 6 11.34 11.44 10.78
N VAL A 7 11.73 10.28 10.27
CA VAL A 7 11.08 8.99 10.57
C VAL A 7 11.30 8.59 12.03
N ALA A 8 12.51 8.78 12.55
CA ALA A 8 12.82 8.52 13.96
C ALA A 8 12.05 9.47 14.90
N GLY A 9 11.86 10.73 14.51
CA GLY A 9 11.08 11.71 15.31
C GLY A 9 9.59 11.39 15.36
N LEU A 10 9.03 10.83 14.30
CA LEU A 10 7.61 10.39 14.26
C LEU A 10 7.38 9.17 15.17
N LEU A 11 8.35 8.26 15.24
CA LEU A 11 8.31 7.07 16.09
C LEU A 11 8.46 7.39 17.59
N LEU A 12 9.17 8.44 17.95
CA LEU A 12 9.41 8.83 19.35
C LEU A 12 8.28 9.67 19.97
N GLY A 13 7.39 10.24 19.15
CA GLY A 13 6.26 11.06 19.62
C GLY A 13 5.08 10.26 20.19
N ILE A 14 5.08 8.93 20.08
CA ILE A 14 3.93 8.06 20.39
C ILE A 14 4.00 7.47 21.81
N THR A 15 5.09 7.67 22.56
CA THR A 15 5.38 6.93 23.81
C THR A 15 4.70 7.41 25.10
N SER A 16 3.67 8.26 25.04
CA SER A 16 3.11 8.88 26.26
C SER A 16 1.62 8.69 26.52
N MET A 17 0.96 7.66 25.94
CA MET A 17 -0.46 7.43 26.21
C MET A 17 -0.70 6.08 26.91
N ASN A 18 -1.34 6.14 28.06
CA ASN A 18 -1.61 5.01 28.95
C ASN A 18 -2.51 3.93 28.32
N ALA A 19 -2.16 2.66 28.53
CA ALA A 19 -2.97 1.45 28.35
C ALA A 19 -3.42 1.08 26.91
N GLN A 20 -2.96 1.76 25.88
CA GLN A 20 -3.29 1.47 24.49
C GLN A 20 -2.00 1.06 23.78
N SER A 21 -2.03 -0.04 23.02
CA SER A 21 -0.85 -0.48 22.30
C SER A 21 -0.78 0.10 20.89
N TYR A 22 0.42 0.50 20.50
CA TYR A 22 0.74 0.98 19.15
C TYR A 22 1.66 0.00 18.47
N GLU A 23 1.53 -0.11 17.18
CA GLU A 23 2.40 -0.93 16.35
C GLU A 23 2.89 -0.12 15.15
N ALA A 24 4.17 -0.30 14.81
CA ALA A 24 4.74 0.20 13.57
C ALA A 24 5.28 -0.96 12.75
N SER A 25 4.97 -1.02 11.47
CA SER A 25 5.38 -2.13 10.61
C SER A 25 5.86 -1.71 9.23
N LEU A 26 6.65 -2.59 8.61
CA LEU A 26 7.21 -2.48 7.27
C LEU A 26 6.61 -3.58 6.39
N GLY A 27 6.20 -3.21 5.17
CA GLY A 27 5.73 -4.16 4.17
C GLY A 27 6.87 -4.75 3.36
N LEU A 28 7.08 -6.06 3.47
CA LEU A 28 8.19 -6.76 2.81
C LEU A 28 8.01 -6.82 1.28
N GLY A 29 6.78 -7.08 0.81
CA GLY A 29 6.51 -7.17 -0.63
C GLY A 29 6.75 -5.86 -1.40
N ALA A 30 6.65 -4.72 -0.75
CA ALA A 30 6.94 -3.43 -1.37
C ALA A 30 8.44 -3.26 -1.65
N LEU A 31 9.29 -3.80 -0.79
CA LEU A 31 10.75 -3.67 -0.91
C LEU A 31 11.28 -4.39 -2.17
N SER A 32 10.66 -5.49 -2.59
CA SER A 32 11.06 -6.23 -3.79
C SER A 32 10.86 -5.44 -5.09
N THR A 33 9.99 -4.42 -5.06
CA THR A 33 9.72 -3.52 -6.20
C THR A 33 10.40 -2.16 -6.06
N GLY A 34 11.33 -1.99 -5.11
CA GLY A 34 11.93 -0.69 -4.81
C GLY A 34 10.99 0.31 -4.10
N SER A 35 9.80 -0.13 -3.75
CA SER A 35 8.80 0.68 -3.03
C SER A 35 8.97 0.56 -1.52
N LEU A 36 8.58 1.59 -0.78
CA LEU A 36 8.54 1.57 0.68
C LEU A 36 7.09 1.54 1.13
N LYS A 37 6.79 0.66 2.09
CA LYS A 37 5.48 0.57 2.73
C LYS A 37 5.66 0.63 4.24
N LEU A 38 5.05 1.64 4.84
CA LEU A 38 5.02 1.88 6.28
C LEU A 38 3.58 1.75 6.76
N GLU A 39 3.38 1.18 7.93
CA GLU A 39 2.09 1.14 8.59
C GLU A 39 2.22 1.53 10.05
N GLY A 40 1.23 2.26 10.55
CA GLY A 40 1.03 2.53 11.95
C GLY A 40 -0.32 2.01 12.39
N MET A 41 -0.36 1.16 13.40
CA MET A 41 -1.58 0.58 13.94
C MET A 41 -1.80 1.04 15.37
N TYR A 42 -3.04 1.35 15.68
CA TYR A 42 -3.52 1.73 16.99
C TYR A 42 -4.60 0.74 17.43
N HIS A 43 -4.34 0.03 18.52
CA HIS A 43 -5.25 -0.91 19.15
C HIS A 43 -6.06 -0.19 20.23
N PHE A 44 -7.35 0.01 20.00
CA PHE A 44 -8.20 0.80 20.90
C PHE A 44 -9.23 -0.04 21.67
N ASP A 45 -9.37 -1.31 21.29
CA ASP A 45 -10.21 -2.30 21.97
C ASP A 45 -9.61 -3.68 21.76
N ASP A 46 -9.99 -4.69 22.56
CA ASP A 46 -9.46 -6.06 22.56
C ASP A 46 -9.56 -6.77 21.19
N ASN A 47 -10.50 -6.34 20.37
CA ASN A 47 -10.74 -6.94 19.06
C ASN A 47 -10.80 -5.93 17.91
N GLN A 48 -10.41 -4.67 18.15
CA GLN A 48 -10.54 -3.60 17.17
C GLN A 48 -9.27 -2.77 17.08
N SER A 49 -8.89 -2.43 15.85
CA SER A 49 -7.73 -1.59 15.59
C SER A 49 -7.97 -0.66 14.42
N PHE A 50 -7.27 0.45 14.43
CA PHE A 50 -7.15 1.35 13.31
C PHE A 50 -5.73 1.29 12.76
N ASN A 51 -5.59 1.08 11.45
CA ASN A 51 -4.31 1.04 10.75
C ASN A 51 -4.24 2.15 9.71
N LEU A 52 -3.08 2.75 9.57
CA LEU A 52 -2.77 3.72 8.53
C LEU A 52 -1.58 3.21 7.71
N GLU A 53 -1.81 2.86 6.45
CA GLU A 53 -0.77 2.51 5.48
C GLU A 53 -0.35 3.74 4.68
N LEU A 54 0.97 3.94 4.58
CA LEU A 54 1.62 4.83 3.63
C LEU A 54 2.56 3.99 2.76
N ARG A 55 2.34 3.99 1.44
CA ARG A 55 3.18 3.26 0.48
C ARG A 55 3.65 4.19 -0.64
N THR A 56 4.92 4.16 -0.94
CA THR A 56 5.46 4.73 -2.18
C THR A 56 5.31 3.72 -3.31
N ILE A 57 5.08 4.19 -4.51
CA ILE A 57 5.18 3.41 -5.75
C ILE A 57 6.49 3.84 -6.39
N ASN A 58 7.39 2.89 -6.59
CA ASN A 58 8.62 3.10 -7.33
C ASN A 58 8.95 1.78 -8.03
N SER A 59 8.71 1.72 -9.33
CA SER A 59 8.90 0.51 -10.13
C SER A 59 9.29 0.91 -11.54
N SER A 60 10.20 0.15 -12.15
CA SER A 60 10.51 0.23 -13.56
C SER A 60 10.25 -1.13 -14.21
N ILE A 61 9.78 -1.10 -15.42
CA ILE A 61 9.63 -2.27 -16.29
C ILE A 61 10.47 -2.00 -17.52
N GLU A 62 11.51 -2.81 -17.69
CA GLU A 62 12.39 -2.80 -18.88
C GLU A 62 12.21 -4.14 -19.58
N GLY A 63 11.89 -4.15 -20.85
CA GLY A 63 11.64 -5.37 -21.60
C GLY A 63 12.53 -5.48 -22.83
N ASP A 64 13.50 -6.39 -22.81
CA ASP A 64 14.37 -6.69 -23.98
C ASP A 64 13.60 -7.31 -25.16
N SER A 65 12.44 -7.89 -24.93
CA SER A 65 11.66 -8.64 -25.93
C SER A 65 10.39 -7.95 -26.37
N ILE A 66 9.95 -6.94 -25.64
CA ILE A 66 8.82 -6.07 -25.96
C ILE A 66 9.39 -4.67 -25.83
N ALA A 67 9.37 -3.90 -26.88
CA ALA A 67 9.89 -2.52 -26.85
C ALA A 67 9.00 -1.64 -25.95
N PHE A 68 9.11 -1.88 -24.68
CA PHE A 68 8.36 -1.22 -23.64
C PHE A 68 9.28 -0.91 -22.47
N ASP A 69 9.42 0.36 -22.17
CA ASP A 69 10.15 0.88 -21.03
C ASP A 69 9.24 1.87 -20.29
N ALA A 70 8.97 1.62 -19.02
CA ALA A 70 8.17 2.52 -18.22
C ALA A 70 8.66 2.57 -16.77
N SER A 71 8.70 3.76 -16.24
CA SER A 71 8.94 4.03 -14.82
C SER A 71 7.67 4.57 -14.16
N PHE A 72 7.39 4.08 -12.96
CA PHE A 72 6.22 4.43 -12.18
C PHE A 72 6.66 5.09 -10.87
N GLY A 73 6.04 6.23 -10.55
CA GLY A 73 6.22 6.92 -9.28
C GLY A 73 4.89 7.31 -8.67
N GLY A 74 4.76 7.24 -7.34
CA GLY A 74 3.50 7.62 -6.71
C GLY A 74 3.43 7.33 -5.22
N ILE A 75 2.25 7.59 -4.66
CA ILE A 75 1.96 7.41 -3.24
C ILE A 75 0.56 6.80 -3.09
N VAL A 76 0.44 5.88 -2.14
CA VAL A 76 -0.83 5.32 -1.67
C VAL A 76 -0.96 5.61 -0.18
N LEU A 77 -2.10 6.12 0.23
CA LEU A 77 -2.51 6.28 1.63
C LEU A 77 -3.78 5.45 1.85
N SER A 78 -3.76 4.57 2.87
CA SER A 78 -4.90 3.70 3.13
C SER A 78 -5.19 3.62 4.64
N PRO A 79 -6.13 4.42 5.15
CA PRO A 79 -6.71 4.19 6.46
C PRO A 79 -7.59 2.94 6.44
N GLU A 80 -7.47 2.11 7.46
CA GLU A 80 -8.12 0.81 7.57
C GLU A 80 -8.65 0.59 8.98
N TYR A 81 -9.89 0.12 9.08
CA TYR A 81 -10.49 -0.37 10.30
C TYR A 81 -10.45 -1.89 10.32
N ILE A 82 -9.96 -2.47 11.41
CA ILE A 82 -9.72 -3.90 11.57
C ILE A 82 -10.57 -4.44 12.71
N THR A 83 -11.23 -5.58 12.47
CA THR A 83 -11.96 -6.35 13.48
C THR A 83 -11.39 -7.77 13.54
N TYR A 84 -10.99 -8.20 14.72
CA TYR A 84 -10.46 -9.56 14.96
C TYR A 84 -11.59 -10.50 15.39
N PHE A 85 -11.60 -11.73 14.85
CA PHE A 85 -12.66 -12.71 15.12
C PHE A 85 -12.35 -13.69 16.25
N ASN A 86 -11.08 -13.91 16.53
CA ASN A 86 -10.62 -14.92 17.47
C ASN A 86 -9.52 -14.37 18.38
N SER A 87 -9.67 -13.13 18.86
CA SER A 87 -8.75 -12.62 19.87
C SER A 87 -8.89 -13.47 21.14
N LYS A 88 -7.85 -14.19 21.49
CA LYS A 88 -7.74 -14.86 22.77
C LYS A 88 -7.12 -13.89 23.76
N GLY A 89 -7.97 -13.21 24.55
CA GLY A 89 -7.50 -12.19 25.46
C GLY A 89 -7.34 -10.82 24.80
N ASP A 90 -6.65 -9.92 25.44
CA ASP A 90 -6.51 -8.49 25.11
C ASP A 90 -5.52 -8.19 23.96
N ASP A 91 -5.22 -9.17 23.08
CA ASP A 91 -4.00 -9.13 22.29
C ASP A 91 -4.16 -8.66 20.84
N ASN A 92 -5.39 -8.41 20.35
CA ASN A 92 -5.63 -8.01 18.93
C ASN A 92 -4.86 -8.89 17.95
N GLU A 93 -4.99 -10.20 18.09
CA GLU A 93 -4.30 -11.22 17.31
C GLU A 93 -5.29 -12.18 16.64
N GLY A 94 -4.80 -12.91 15.65
CA GLY A 94 -5.57 -13.94 14.98
C GLY A 94 -6.10 -13.49 13.62
N VAL A 95 -7.18 -14.15 13.20
CA VAL A 95 -7.85 -13.85 11.94
C VAL A 95 -8.65 -12.56 12.07
N TYR A 96 -8.55 -11.69 11.08
CA TYR A 96 -9.25 -10.42 11.05
C TYR A 96 -9.91 -10.12 9.71
N LEU A 97 -10.89 -9.23 9.75
CA LEU A 97 -11.45 -8.53 8.61
C LEU A 97 -11.06 -7.05 8.70
N GLY A 98 -10.50 -6.51 7.62
CA GLY A 98 -10.20 -5.10 7.47
C GLY A 98 -11.12 -4.46 6.44
N THR A 99 -11.60 -3.25 6.72
CA THR A 99 -12.23 -2.37 5.74
C THR A 99 -11.39 -1.12 5.58
N TYR A 100 -11.12 -0.71 4.35
CA TYR A 100 -10.20 0.40 4.10
C TYR A 100 -10.72 1.37 3.06
N LEU A 101 -10.30 2.61 3.20
CA LEU A 101 -10.30 3.58 2.11
C LEU A 101 -8.93 3.59 1.45
N ARG A 102 -8.86 3.98 0.18
CA ARG A 102 -7.63 4.06 -0.57
C ARG A 102 -7.56 5.37 -1.35
N PHE A 103 -6.49 6.10 -1.11
CA PHE A 103 -6.09 7.26 -1.89
C PHE A 103 -4.83 6.91 -2.64
N LYS A 104 -4.83 7.03 -3.96
CA LYS A 104 -3.66 6.73 -4.80
C LYS A 104 -3.43 7.88 -5.77
N THR A 105 -2.20 8.35 -5.81
CA THR A 105 -1.69 9.17 -6.91
C THR A 105 -0.47 8.49 -7.50
N MET A 106 -0.40 8.47 -8.82
CA MET A 106 0.68 7.82 -9.54
C MET A 106 0.93 8.54 -10.86
N SER A 107 2.18 8.57 -11.29
CA SER A 107 2.59 8.94 -12.64
C SER A 107 3.40 7.82 -13.26
N SER A 108 3.31 7.69 -14.58
CA SER A 108 4.16 6.85 -15.40
C SER A 108 4.83 7.72 -16.43
N ASN A 109 6.12 7.45 -16.65
CA ASN A 109 6.87 8.00 -17.76
C ASN A 109 7.49 6.82 -18.51
N GLY A 110 7.39 6.80 -19.83
CA GLY A 110 7.94 5.72 -20.63
C GLY A 110 7.50 5.77 -22.07
N TYR A 111 7.90 4.76 -22.83
CA TYR A 111 7.52 4.61 -24.23
C TYR A 111 7.07 3.17 -24.51
N GLN A 112 6.24 3.04 -25.52
CA GLN A 112 5.78 1.77 -26.05
C GLN A 112 6.00 1.76 -27.55
N GLU A 113 6.67 0.74 -28.07
CA GLU A 113 6.77 0.50 -29.51
C GLU A 113 5.47 -0.14 -30.01
N THR A 114 4.90 0.45 -31.05
CA THR A 114 3.72 -0.09 -31.74
C THR A 114 4.10 -0.37 -33.19
N ASP A 115 3.86 -1.59 -33.67
CA ASP A 115 4.09 -2.03 -35.05
C ASP A 115 5.51 -1.85 -35.58
N GLY A 116 6.53 -1.90 -34.72
CA GLY A 116 7.94 -1.88 -35.11
C GLY A 116 8.45 -0.56 -35.64
N LEU A 117 7.69 0.53 -35.58
CA LEU A 117 8.05 1.80 -36.21
C LEU A 117 7.67 3.06 -35.42
N VAL A 118 6.84 2.99 -34.44
CA VAL A 118 6.35 4.17 -33.70
C VAL A 118 6.54 3.98 -32.18
N LEU A 119 7.41 4.80 -31.62
CA LEU A 119 7.47 4.97 -30.17
C LEU A 119 6.30 5.88 -29.75
N VAL A 120 5.39 5.36 -28.97
CA VAL A 120 4.28 6.13 -28.40
C VAL A 120 4.61 6.43 -26.95
N ASP A 121 4.54 7.69 -26.56
CA ASP A 121 4.65 8.10 -25.16
C ASP A 121 3.58 7.41 -24.33
N ALA A 122 4.03 6.67 -23.30
CA ALA A 122 3.16 5.99 -22.32
C ALA A 122 2.98 6.82 -21.04
N ASP A 123 3.20 8.13 -21.17
CA ASP A 123 3.09 9.05 -20.05
C ASP A 123 1.64 9.23 -19.61
N PHE A 124 1.39 8.91 -18.36
CA PHE A 124 0.07 9.19 -17.76
C PHE A 124 0.18 9.53 -16.28
N SER A 125 -0.83 10.20 -15.79
CA SER A 125 -1.05 10.39 -14.36
C SER A 125 -2.39 9.81 -13.92
N GLN A 126 -2.43 9.24 -12.73
CA GLN A 126 -3.62 8.65 -12.14
C GLN A 126 -3.91 9.22 -10.78
N LEU A 127 -5.17 9.58 -10.54
CA LEU A 127 -5.73 9.84 -9.22
C LEU A 127 -6.87 8.84 -9.00
N ALA A 128 -6.78 8.02 -7.95
CA ALA A 128 -7.82 7.06 -7.62
C ALA A 128 -8.23 7.16 -6.15
N LEU A 129 -9.54 7.11 -5.93
CA LEU A 129 -10.16 6.97 -4.62
C LEU A 129 -10.98 5.69 -4.60
N GLY A 130 -10.81 4.87 -3.58
CA GLY A 130 -11.47 3.58 -3.51
C GLY A 130 -11.81 3.16 -2.08
N ILE A 131 -12.61 2.11 -2.01
CA ILE A 131 -12.97 1.42 -0.78
C ILE A 131 -12.76 -0.08 -1.00
N GLY A 132 -12.41 -0.80 0.04
CA GLY A 132 -12.21 -2.25 -0.08
C GLY A 132 -12.27 -2.96 1.25
N GLY A 133 -12.17 -4.30 1.15
CA GLY A 133 -12.05 -5.19 2.29
C GLY A 133 -10.89 -6.15 2.10
N ASN A 134 -10.33 -6.58 3.20
CA ASN A 134 -9.33 -7.64 3.22
C ASN A 134 -9.58 -8.59 4.39
N VAL A 135 -9.10 -9.81 4.25
CA VAL A 135 -8.99 -10.79 5.31
C VAL A 135 -7.52 -11.07 5.53
N GLY A 136 -7.15 -11.24 6.77
CA GLY A 136 -5.76 -11.50 7.13
C GLY A 136 -5.59 -12.23 8.44
N TYR A 137 -4.34 -12.48 8.76
CA TYR A 137 -3.89 -13.00 10.04
C TYR A 137 -2.84 -12.06 10.61
N HIS A 138 -2.97 -11.74 11.88
CA HIS A 138 -2.03 -10.93 12.65
C HIS A 138 -1.57 -11.75 13.86
N GLY A 139 -0.27 -11.87 14.04
CA GLY A 139 0.33 -12.52 15.19
C GLY A 139 1.36 -11.62 15.83
N ALA A 140 1.40 -11.61 17.16
CA ALA A 140 2.44 -10.97 17.93
C ALA A 140 3.21 -12.01 18.74
N PHE A 141 4.49 -11.74 18.94
CA PHE A 141 5.39 -12.57 19.75
C PHE A 141 5.66 -11.86 21.08
N ASP A 142 6.01 -12.63 22.12
CA ASP A 142 6.28 -12.12 23.47
C ASP A 142 7.36 -11.02 23.51
N ASN A 143 8.21 -10.95 22.50
CA ASN A 143 9.25 -9.92 22.36
C ASN A 143 8.78 -8.65 21.67
N GLY A 144 7.49 -8.52 21.39
CA GLY A 144 6.89 -7.37 20.70
C GLY A 144 6.97 -7.38 19.18
N ILE A 145 7.65 -8.36 18.57
CA ILE A 145 7.67 -8.52 17.11
C ILE A 145 6.29 -8.95 16.63
N THR A 146 5.79 -8.34 15.55
CA THR A 146 4.52 -8.69 14.95
C THR A 146 4.68 -9.10 13.49
N VAL A 147 3.79 -9.96 13.03
CA VAL A 147 3.70 -10.40 11.63
C VAL A 147 2.25 -10.31 11.19
N ARG A 148 2.00 -9.65 10.06
CA ARG A 148 0.68 -9.54 9.47
C ARG A 148 0.70 -9.98 8.01
N VAL A 149 -0.21 -10.89 7.64
CA VAL A 149 -0.42 -11.36 6.26
C VAL A 149 -1.86 -11.11 5.88
N TYR A 150 -2.11 -10.57 4.69
CA TYR A 150 -3.46 -10.28 4.25
C TYR A 150 -3.62 -10.30 2.73
N ALA A 151 -4.86 -10.49 2.30
CA ALA A 151 -5.30 -10.36 0.93
C ALA A 151 -6.71 -9.76 0.88
N GLY A 152 -6.99 -8.95 -0.13
CA GLY A 152 -8.26 -8.28 -0.26
C GLY A 152 -8.52 -7.70 -1.64
N LEU A 153 -9.72 -7.20 -1.80
CA LEU A 153 -10.22 -6.58 -3.02
C LEU A 153 -10.86 -5.23 -2.68
N GLY A 154 -10.82 -4.33 -3.63
CA GLY A 154 -11.48 -3.05 -3.51
C GLY A 154 -11.96 -2.51 -4.84
N TYR A 155 -12.76 -1.47 -4.75
CA TYR A 155 -13.37 -0.77 -5.87
C TYR A 155 -13.00 0.72 -5.81
N ASN A 156 -12.47 1.24 -6.91
CA ASN A 156 -12.19 2.67 -7.08
C ASN A 156 -13.47 3.33 -7.60
N PHE A 157 -14.13 4.11 -6.75
CA PHE A 157 -15.31 4.88 -7.14
C PHE A 157 -14.95 6.20 -7.84
N LEU A 158 -13.69 6.63 -7.75
CA LEU A 158 -13.10 7.67 -8.56
C LEU A 158 -11.78 7.14 -9.10
N ASN A 159 -11.61 7.19 -10.42
CA ASN A 159 -10.39 6.76 -11.09
C ASN A 159 -10.18 7.66 -12.32
N THR A 160 -9.42 8.72 -12.15
CA THR A 160 -9.13 9.68 -13.22
C THR A 160 -7.73 9.42 -13.74
N ILE A 161 -7.64 9.20 -15.06
CA ILE A 161 -6.38 9.05 -15.78
C ILE A 161 -6.27 10.20 -16.77
N SER A 162 -5.14 10.91 -16.71
CA SER A 162 -4.80 11.97 -17.66
C SER A 162 -3.59 11.52 -18.45
N GLN A 163 -3.68 11.54 -19.79
CA GLN A 163 -2.62 11.17 -20.72
C GLN A 163 -2.14 12.40 -21.49
N THR A 164 -0.88 12.42 -21.86
CA THR A 164 -0.28 13.59 -22.50
C THR A 164 -0.64 13.68 -23.99
N ASP A 165 -0.79 12.56 -24.71
CA ASP A 165 -0.90 12.55 -26.18
C ASP A 165 -2.15 11.87 -26.79
N GLY A 166 -3.19 11.64 -26.01
CA GLY A 166 -4.48 11.15 -26.54
C GLY A 166 -4.51 9.71 -27.06
N TYR A 167 -3.42 8.99 -26.97
CA TYR A 167 -3.36 7.56 -27.30
C TYR A 167 -3.57 6.72 -26.04
N GLU A 168 -4.58 5.83 -26.06
CA GLU A 168 -4.77 4.87 -24.99
C GLU A 168 -3.63 3.83 -25.02
N SER A 169 -2.69 3.95 -24.11
CA SER A 169 -1.68 2.92 -23.91
C SER A 169 -2.30 1.69 -23.24
N LEU A 170 -1.77 0.50 -23.53
CA LEU A 170 -2.19 -0.74 -22.86
C LEU A 170 -2.11 -0.60 -21.33
N LEU A 171 -1.12 0.13 -20.84
CA LEU A 171 -0.95 0.41 -19.41
C LEU A 171 -2.08 1.24 -18.85
N SER A 172 -2.47 2.31 -19.53
CA SER A 172 -3.57 3.16 -19.04
C SER A 172 -4.87 2.36 -18.95
N ALA A 173 -5.12 1.44 -19.90
CA ALA A 173 -6.27 0.54 -19.86
C ALA A 173 -6.26 -0.41 -18.66
N ILE A 174 -5.09 -0.96 -18.29
CA ILE A 174 -4.92 -1.81 -17.09
C ILE A 174 -5.20 -0.99 -15.82
N TYR A 175 -4.67 0.23 -15.74
CA TYR A 175 -4.87 1.10 -14.57
C TYR A 175 -6.25 1.77 -14.52
N ALA A 176 -6.99 1.77 -15.65
CA ALA A 176 -8.38 2.22 -15.69
C ALA A 176 -9.34 1.27 -14.97
N SER A 177 -8.92 0.04 -14.65
CA SER A 177 -9.75 -0.92 -13.92
C SER A 177 -10.28 -0.31 -12.61
N PRO A 178 -11.60 -0.37 -12.38
CA PRO A 178 -12.18 0.07 -11.12
C PRO A 178 -11.87 -0.89 -9.97
N ILE A 179 -11.48 -2.14 -10.29
CA ILE A 179 -11.16 -3.15 -9.27
C ILE A 179 -9.67 -3.10 -8.98
N HIS A 180 -9.31 -3.17 -7.70
CA HIS A 180 -7.92 -3.32 -7.28
C HIS A 180 -7.76 -4.44 -6.26
N VAL A 181 -6.61 -5.09 -6.34
CA VAL A 181 -6.17 -6.11 -5.37
C VAL A 181 -5.26 -5.45 -4.34
N ARG A 182 -5.39 -5.83 -3.09
CA ARG A 182 -4.51 -5.46 -1.99
C ARG A 182 -4.03 -6.72 -1.28
N SER A 183 -2.72 -6.91 -1.19
CA SER A 183 -2.12 -8.01 -0.44
C SER A 183 -0.80 -7.56 0.17
N GLY A 184 -0.36 -8.25 1.22
CA GLY A 184 0.90 -7.92 1.84
C GLY A 184 1.33 -8.88 2.93
N ILE A 185 2.63 -8.82 3.20
CA ILE A 185 3.28 -9.41 4.37
C ILE A 185 4.03 -8.27 5.05
N ASN A 186 3.73 -8.02 6.30
CA ASN A 186 4.35 -6.96 7.09
C ASN A 186 5.04 -7.57 8.31
N ILE A 187 6.15 -6.98 8.68
CA ILE A 187 6.82 -7.24 9.96
C ILE A 187 6.86 -5.93 10.73
N GLY A 188 6.48 -5.98 11.99
CA GLY A 188 6.33 -4.82 12.85
C GLY A 188 6.85 -5.04 14.26
N TYR A 189 6.64 -4.02 15.04
CA TYR A 189 6.92 -4.00 16.47
C TYR A 189 5.80 -3.28 17.21
N ARG A 190 5.31 -3.93 18.27
CA ARG A 190 4.28 -3.41 19.19
C ARG A 190 4.96 -2.81 20.41
N PHE A 191 4.50 -1.63 20.82
CA PHE A 191 5.05 -0.84 21.94
C PHE A 191 4.11 -0.88 23.13
#